data_9ecde0a1ce5de63ed70a2d96612dec57
#
_entry.id   9ecde0a1ce5de63ed70a2d96612dec57
#
_cell.length_a   1.000
_cell.length_b   1.000
_cell.length_c   1.000
_cell.angle_alpha   90.00
_cell.angle_beta   90.00
_cell.angle_gamma   90.00
#
_symmetry.space_group_name_H-M   'P 1'
#
loop_
_entity.id
_entity.type
_entity.pdbx_description
1 polymer ?
#
loop_
_entity_poly.entity_id
_entity_poly.type
_entity_poly.pdbx_seq_one_letter_code
_entity_poly.pdbx_strand_id
1 'polypeptide(L)'
;MIKTPYLLFLGDAPDHLAVKVAQGIKDWRPENAVGQLRLDGCKADLGLTDMTLAQAKEAGAQTLVIGVANRGGTISATWRAVLVDALEAGFDLASGLHNP
;
A
#
# COMPACT_ATOMS: atom_id res chain seq x y z
N MET A 1 -0.17 16.49 -3.01
CA MET A 1 0.45 15.62 -4.03
C MET A 1 1.25 14.53 -3.38
N ILE A 2 1.12 13.31 -3.89
CA ILE A 2 1.82 12.14 -3.32
C ILE A 2 3.26 12.14 -3.80
N LYS A 3 4.19 11.98 -2.86
CA LYS A 3 5.60 11.89 -3.22
C LYS A 3 5.89 10.53 -3.85
N THR A 4 6.58 10.54 -4.97
CA THR A 4 6.92 9.32 -5.70
C THR A 4 8.39 8.99 -5.50
N PRO A 5 8.76 7.73 -5.70
CA PRO A 5 7.90 6.57 -5.92
C PRO A 5 7.20 6.12 -4.64
N TYR A 6 6.26 5.20 -4.78
CA TYR A 6 5.50 4.73 -3.62
C TYR A 6 5.37 3.22 -3.59
N LEU A 7 5.08 2.72 -2.39
CA LEU A 7 4.78 1.32 -2.13
C LEU A 7 3.28 1.19 -1.95
N LEU A 8 2.66 0.26 -2.64
CA LEU A 8 1.22 0.05 -2.53
C LEU A 8 0.93 -0.96 -1.43
N PHE A 9 0.17 -0.54 -0.42
CA PHE A 9 -0.21 -1.39 0.70
C PHE A 9 -1.52 -2.10 0.38
N LEU A 10 -1.46 -3.41 0.25
CA LEU A 10 -2.63 -4.23 -0.06
C LEU A 10 -3.19 -4.92 1.18
N GLY A 11 -2.46 -4.90 2.29
CA GLY A 11 -2.92 -5.48 3.53
C GLY A 11 -3.23 -6.96 3.39
N ASP A 12 -4.33 -7.37 3.97
CA ASP A 12 -4.83 -8.74 3.89
C ASP A 12 -6.09 -8.83 3.02
N ALA A 13 -6.09 -8.09 1.91
CA ALA A 13 -7.25 -8.00 1.03
C ALA A 13 -7.77 -9.37 0.64
N PRO A 14 -9.09 -9.60 0.75
CA PRO A 14 -9.66 -10.91 0.46
C PRO A 14 -9.78 -11.21 -1.03
N ASP A 15 -9.72 -10.19 -1.87
CA ASP A 15 -9.85 -10.35 -3.32
C ASP A 15 -9.35 -9.08 -4.02
N HIS A 16 -9.35 -9.11 -5.35
CA HIS A 16 -8.87 -7.99 -6.15
C HIS A 16 -9.80 -6.78 -6.10
N LEU A 17 -11.08 -7.00 -5.83
CA LEU A 17 -12.01 -5.89 -5.72
C LEU A 17 -11.65 -4.96 -4.58
N ALA A 18 -11.15 -5.52 -3.47
CA ALA A 18 -10.75 -4.74 -2.32
C ALA A 18 -9.55 -3.83 -2.61
N VAL A 19 -8.76 -4.14 -3.65
CA VAL A 19 -7.58 -3.35 -3.99
C VAL A 19 -7.73 -2.64 -5.33
N LYS A 20 -8.96 -2.38 -5.73
CA LYS A 20 -9.23 -1.77 -7.03
C LYS A 20 -8.55 -0.42 -7.19
N VAL A 21 -8.49 0.37 -6.13
CA VAL A 21 -7.82 1.67 -6.17
C VAL A 21 -6.33 1.50 -6.44
N ALA A 22 -5.68 0.55 -5.76
CA ALA A 22 -4.27 0.28 -5.97
C ALA A 22 -4.02 -0.18 -7.40
N GLN A 23 -4.90 -1.03 -7.93
CA GLN A 23 -4.80 -1.49 -9.31
C GLN A 23 -4.88 -0.30 -10.28
N GLY A 24 -5.79 0.62 -10.04
CA GLY A 24 -5.91 1.82 -10.87
C GLY A 24 -4.67 2.68 -10.85
N ILE A 25 -4.06 2.85 -9.69
CA ILE A 25 -2.84 3.62 -9.55
C ILE A 25 -1.69 2.96 -10.33
N LYS A 26 -1.56 1.64 -10.17
CA LYS A 26 -0.53 0.89 -10.88
C LYS A 26 -0.73 1.00 -12.41
N ASP A 27 -1.97 0.87 -12.87
CA ASP A 27 -2.26 0.92 -14.29
C ASP A 27 -1.99 2.29 -14.89
N TRP A 28 -2.26 3.34 -14.11
CA TRP A 28 -2.10 4.70 -14.60
C TRP A 28 -0.65 5.15 -14.60
N ARG A 29 0.10 4.82 -13.55
CA ARG A 29 1.49 5.25 -13.42
C ARG A 29 2.34 4.11 -12.85
N PRO A 30 2.52 3.02 -13.62
CA PRO A 30 3.26 1.87 -13.09
C PRO A 30 4.70 2.22 -12.72
N GLU A 31 5.30 3.20 -13.37
CA GLU A 31 6.68 3.57 -13.09
C GLU A 31 6.85 4.20 -11.71
N ASN A 32 5.77 4.67 -11.09
CA ASN A 32 5.84 5.29 -9.76
C ASN A 32 5.64 4.30 -8.62
N ALA A 33 5.25 3.06 -8.91
CA ALA A 33 5.03 2.04 -7.88
C ALA A 33 6.24 1.11 -7.83
N VAL A 34 6.99 1.15 -6.74
CA VAL A 34 8.18 0.28 -6.61
C VAL A 34 7.81 -1.14 -6.27
N GLY A 35 6.67 -1.36 -5.63
CA GLY A 35 6.24 -2.69 -5.25
C GLY A 35 4.95 -2.66 -4.49
N GLN A 36 4.62 -3.80 -3.90
CA GLN A 36 3.41 -3.96 -3.10
C GLN A 36 3.77 -4.59 -1.76
N LEU A 37 3.02 -4.24 -0.72
CA LEU A 37 3.18 -4.85 0.59
C LEU A 37 1.91 -5.63 0.91
N ARG A 38 2.05 -6.94 1.03
CA ARG A 38 0.93 -7.83 1.33
C ARG A 38 1.16 -8.49 2.68
N LEU A 39 0.11 -8.54 3.49
CA LEU A 39 0.16 -9.24 4.77
C LEU A 39 -0.22 -10.69 4.57
N ASP A 40 -0.01 -11.50 5.60
CA ASP A 40 -0.39 -12.91 5.55
C ASP A 40 -1.89 -13.02 5.25
N GLY A 41 -2.22 -13.94 4.38
CA GLY A 41 -3.61 -14.15 4.00
C GLY A 41 -4.13 -13.24 2.90
N CYS A 42 -3.30 -12.32 2.40
CA CYS A 42 -3.70 -11.45 1.30
C CYS A 42 -3.91 -12.27 0.03
N LYS A 43 -5.09 -12.12 -0.56
CA LYS A 43 -5.45 -12.85 -1.76
C LYS A 43 -5.37 -12.00 -3.02
N ALA A 44 -5.05 -10.73 -2.87
CA ALA A 44 -4.87 -9.82 -3.99
C ALA A 44 -3.39 -9.77 -4.36
N ASP A 45 -3.12 -9.62 -5.65
CA ASP A 45 -1.76 -9.53 -6.15
C ASP A 45 -1.79 -8.68 -7.42
N LEU A 46 -1.08 -7.56 -7.40
CA LEU A 46 -1.03 -6.66 -8.55
C LEU A 46 0.07 -7.02 -9.53
N GLY A 47 0.83 -8.07 -9.25
CA GLY A 47 1.95 -8.43 -10.10
C GLY A 47 3.20 -7.62 -9.86
N LEU A 48 3.20 -6.82 -8.80
CA LEU A 48 4.38 -6.06 -8.41
C LEU A 48 5.26 -6.90 -7.49
N THR A 49 6.49 -6.46 -7.28
CA THR A 49 7.38 -7.13 -6.35
C THR A 49 6.87 -6.95 -4.92
N ASP A 50 6.77 -8.05 -4.18
CA ASP A 50 6.45 -7.98 -2.77
C ASP A 50 7.65 -7.41 -2.01
N MET A 51 7.41 -6.39 -1.20
CA MET A 51 8.48 -5.70 -0.49
C MET A 51 8.11 -5.48 0.96
N THR A 52 9.13 -5.54 1.82
CA THR A 52 9.01 -5.02 3.17
C THR A 52 9.21 -3.51 3.12
N LEU A 53 8.93 -2.85 4.24
CA LEU A 53 9.16 -1.40 4.33
C LEU A 53 10.64 -1.08 4.11
N ALA A 54 11.54 -1.88 4.67
CA ALA A 54 12.97 -1.66 4.50
C ALA A 54 13.38 -1.79 3.05
N GLN A 55 12.87 -2.81 2.35
CA GLN A 55 13.20 -3.00 0.94
C GLN A 55 12.67 -1.86 0.09
N ALA A 56 11.48 -1.39 0.38
CA ALA A 56 10.90 -0.27 -0.36
C ALA A 56 11.70 1.01 -0.12
N LYS A 57 12.17 1.22 1.11
CA LYS A 57 12.98 2.39 1.44
C LYS A 57 14.28 2.37 0.65
N GLU A 58 14.93 1.20 0.54
CA GLU A 58 16.13 1.07 -0.26
C GLU A 58 15.86 1.30 -1.74
N ALA A 59 14.67 0.99 -2.20
CA ALA A 59 14.29 1.26 -3.59
C ALA A 59 13.92 2.72 -3.83
N GLY A 60 13.93 3.54 -2.79
CA GLY A 60 13.68 4.96 -2.92
C GLY A 60 12.23 5.38 -2.67
N ALA A 61 11.39 4.47 -2.21
CA ALA A 61 9.99 4.80 -1.96
C ALA A 61 9.86 5.87 -0.88
N GLN A 62 8.98 6.83 -1.10
CA GLN A 62 8.76 7.93 -0.18
C GLN A 62 7.39 7.88 0.48
N THR A 63 6.42 7.23 -0.14
CA THR A 63 5.05 7.18 0.35
C THR A 63 4.54 5.75 0.39
N LEU A 64 3.82 5.41 1.45
CA LEU A 64 3.04 4.18 1.50
C LEU A 64 1.60 4.54 1.15
N VAL A 65 1.12 4.04 0.03
CA VAL A 65 -0.25 4.32 -0.43
C VAL A 65 -1.15 3.18 0.00
N ILE A 66 -2.16 3.49 0.81
CA ILE A 66 -3.13 2.51 1.26
C ILE A 66 -4.14 2.31 0.14
N GLY A 67 -4.00 1.20 -0.58
CA GLY A 67 -4.79 0.92 -1.76
C GLY A 67 -5.83 -0.17 -1.56
N VAL A 68 -6.17 -0.48 -0.32
CA VAL A 68 -7.12 -1.53 0.01
C VAL A 68 -8.28 -0.96 0.82
N ALA A 69 -9.49 -1.41 0.51
CA ALA A 69 -10.68 -0.98 1.24
C ALA A 69 -10.68 -1.59 2.64
N ASN A 70 -10.93 -0.75 3.64
CA ASN A 70 -11.03 -1.18 5.01
C ASN A 70 -12.50 -1.39 5.36
N ARG A 71 -12.93 -2.64 5.33
CA ARG A 71 -14.33 -2.97 5.61
C ARG A 71 -14.66 -2.71 7.07
N GLY A 72 -15.85 -2.19 7.31
CA GLY A 72 -16.33 -1.94 8.64
C GLY A 72 -15.78 -0.70 9.29
N GLY A 73 -14.94 0.04 8.59
CA GLY A 73 -14.45 1.32 9.07
C GLY A 73 -13.45 1.25 10.20
N THR A 74 -12.92 0.05 10.50
CA THR A 74 -11.91 -0.10 11.55
C THR A 74 -10.62 -0.61 10.96
N ILE A 75 -9.52 -0.18 11.55
CA ILE A 75 -8.19 -0.62 11.15
C ILE A 75 -7.76 -1.73 12.08
N SER A 76 -7.40 -2.89 11.54
CA SER A 76 -6.94 -4.01 12.36
C SER A 76 -5.61 -3.67 13.04
N ALA A 77 -5.32 -4.40 14.11
CA ALA A 77 -4.06 -4.19 14.82
C ALA A 77 -2.86 -4.44 13.91
N THR A 78 -2.96 -5.42 13.00
CA THR A 78 -1.89 -5.73 12.06
C THR A 78 -1.64 -4.57 11.11
N TRP A 79 -2.71 -3.97 10.56
CA TRP A 79 -2.57 -2.81 9.70
C TRP A 79 -1.94 -1.65 10.45
N ARG A 80 -2.44 -1.41 11.68
CA ARG A 80 -1.93 -0.30 12.48
C ARG A 80 -0.43 -0.44 12.71
N ALA A 81 0.03 -1.65 13.03
CA ALA A 81 1.45 -1.89 13.26
C ALA A 81 2.28 -1.53 12.04
N VAL A 82 1.83 -1.95 10.86
CA VAL A 82 2.55 -1.64 9.61
C VAL A 82 2.55 -0.14 9.34
N LEU A 83 1.42 0.53 9.55
CA LEU A 83 1.32 1.97 9.28
C LEU A 83 2.21 2.77 10.24
N VAL A 84 2.27 2.38 11.51
CA VAL A 84 3.16 3.03 12.47
C VAL A 84 4.61 2.80 12.09
N ASP A 85 4.96 1.57 11.72
CA ASP A 85 6.32 1.26 11.29
C ASP A 85 6.71 2.09 10.07
N ALA A 86 5.78 2.31 9.14
CA ALA A 86 6.04 3.10 7.96
C ALA A 86 6.33 4.56 8.33
N LEU A 87 5.55 5.12 9.25
CA LEU A 87 5.79 6.48 9.71
C LEU A 87 7.15 6.60 10.39
N GLU A 88 7.51 5.63 11.21
CA GLU A 88 8.80 5.63 11.90
C GLU A 88 9.95 5.47 10.93
N ALA A 89 9.74 4.78 9.82
CA ALA A 89 10.74 4.63 8.79
C ALA A 89 10.88 5.85 7.88
N GLY A 90 10.02 6.84 8.06
CA GLY A 90 10.08 8.07 7.30
C GLY A 90 9.20 8.12 6.05
N PHE A 91 8.28 7.18 5.91
CA PHE A 91 7.31 7.22 4.81
C PHE A 91 6.22 8.24 5.09
N ASP A 92 5.75 8.89 4.05
CA ASP A 92 4.47 9.58 4.11
C ASP A 92 3.37 8.54 3.90
N LEU A 93 2.20 8.77 4.47
CA LEU A 93 1.05 7.91 4.26
C LEU A 93 0.03 8.62 3.40
N ALA A 94 -0.54 7.89 2.45
CA ALA A 94 -1.62 8.40 1.61
C ALA A 94 -2.67 7.32 1.45
N SER A 95 -3.93 7.72 1.42
CA SER A 95 -5.03 6.79 1.19
C SER A 95 -5.62 7.03 -0.18
N GLY A 96 -5.57 6.01 -1.01
CA GLY A 96 -6.22 6.06 -2.31
C GLY A 96 -7.73 5.94 -2.22
N LEU A 97 -8.22 5.63 -1.04
CA LEU A 97 -9.66 5.50 -0.82
C LEU A 97 -10.29 6.78 -0.32
N HIS A 98 -9.49 7.79 -0.12
CA HIS A 98 -9.98 9.02 0.45
C HIS A 98 -11.02 9.68 -0.43
N ASN A 99 -12.07 10.13 0.18
CA ASN A 99 -13.09 10.89 -0.44
C ASN A 99 -13.22 12.21 0.25
N PRO A 100 -13.03 13.27 -0.42
CA PRO A 100 -13.13 14.59 0.19
C PRO A 100 -14.49 14.84 0.81
#